data_2c69de48197b591b3d910ad42bc8b34d
#
_entry.id   2c69de48197b591b3d910ad42bc8b34d
#
_cell.length_a   1.000
_cell.length_b   1.000
_cell.length_c   1.000
_cell.angle_alpha   90.00
_cell.angle_beta   90.00
_cell.angle_gamma   90.00
#
_symmetry.space_group_name_H-M   'P 1'
#
loop_
_entity.id
_entity.type
_entity.pdbx_description
1 polymer ?
#
loop_
_entity_poly.entity_id
_entity_poly.type
_entity_poly.pdbx_seq_one_letter_code
_entity_poly.pdbx_strand_id
1 'polypeptide(L)'
;MHRKASPALATLVLSAALALIAAAGSPSPASAGRRANSASAPPKVVTVVIDEFKFEPAAVTVHAGDTVEWKNDDFVPHTATADSEAQKPAFDSGTIDTGAAWRYVARKKGTYNYSCTFHPNMTGKLIVQ
;
A
#
# COMPACT_ATOMS: atom_id res chain seq x y z
N MET A 1 -64.29 0.04 19.81
CA MET A 1 -65.43 0.97 19.99
C MET A 1 -64.97 2.36 19.54
N HIS A 2 -65.57 2.80 18.49
CA HIS A 2 -66.07 4.12 18.17
C HIS A 2 -65.09 5.29 18.12
N ARG A 3 -64.87 5.77 17.00
CA ARG A 3 -65.51 6.74 16.05
C ARG A 3 -64.77 8.03 16.00
N LYS A 4 -64.40 8.41 14.83
CA LYS A 4 -64.94 9.41 13.85
C LYS A 4 -64.40 10.79 14.18
N ALA A 5 -64.08 11.68 13.35
CA ALA A 5 -64.24 11.92 11.91
C ALA A 5 -63.57 13.28 11.61
N SER A 6 -63.17 13.48 10.38
CA SER A 6 -62.93 14.74 9.68
C SER A 6 -64.11 15.72 9.75
N PRO A 7 -64.14 16.88 9.07
CA PRO A 7 -63.23 17.60 8.17
C PRO A 7 -63.34 19.15 8.32
N ALA A 8 -62.65 19.88 7.46
CA ALA A 8 -63.07 21.11 6.78
C ALA A 8 -61.82 21.87 6.29
N LEU A 9 -61.57 21.98 5.05
CA LEU A 9 -62.05 22.84 3.97
C LEU A 9 -62.00 24.35 4.25
N ALA A 10 -61.34 24.99 3.33
CA ALA A 10 -61.50 26.32 2.76
C ALA A 10 -60.25 27.19 2.97
N THR A 11 -59.71 27.97 2.11
CA THR A 11 -60.12 28.51 0.81
C THR A 11 -58.92 29.22 0.20
N LEU A 12 -58.79 29.09 -1.04
CA LEU A 12 -58.19 29.92 -2.08
C LEU A 12 -58.00 31.40 -1.73
N VAL A 13 -56.80 31.96 -1.93
CA VAL A 13 -56.64 33.30 -2.51
C VAL A 13 -55.45 33.34 -3.46
N LEU A 14 -55.77 33.64 -4.66
CA LEU A 14 -54.95 33.92 -5.82
C LEU A 14 -54.37 35.33 -5.68
N SER A 15 -53.08 35.51 -5.85
CA SER A 15 -52.53 36.81 -6.26
C SER A 15 -51.22 36.61 -7.02
N ALA A 16 -51.31 36.89 -8.28
CA ALA A 16 -50.22 37.00 -9.23
C ALA A 16 -49.39 38.26 -8.94
N ALA A 17 -48.09 38.13 -8.87
CA ALA A 17 -47.20 39.25 -9.15
C ALA A 17 -45.98 38.75 -9.91
N LEU A 18 -45.97 39.13 -11.14
CA LEU A 18 -44.92 38.99 -12.11
C LEU A 18 -43.75 39.93 -11.76
N ALA A 19 -42.58 39.40 -11.49
CA ALA A 19 -41.34 40.18 -11.52
C ALA A 19 -40.23 39.37 -12.18
N LEU A 20 -40.00 39.69 -13.44
CA LEU A 20 -38.86 39.30 -14.23
C LEU A 20 -37.64 40.03 -13.67
N ILE A 21 -36.69 39.33 -13.11
CA ILE A 21 -35.31 39.82 -12.97
C ILE A 21 -34.39 38.74 -13.50
N ALA A 22 -33.90 38.95 -14.69
CA ALA A 22 -32.80 38.22 -15.28
C ALA A 22 -31.53 38.60 -14.54
N ALA A 23 -31.04 37.71 -13.67
CA ALA A 23 -29.69 37.77 -13.15
C ALA A 23 -28.88 36.72 -13.91
N ALA A 24 -28.06 37.21 -14.83
CA ALA A 24 -27.03 36.41 -15.48
C ALA A 24 -26.06 35.96 -14.42
N GLY A 25 -26.24 34.77 -13.88
CA GLY A 25 -25.26 34.07 -13.06
C GLY A 25 -24.19 33.48 -13.97
N SER A 26 -23.02 34.10 -13.98
CA SER A 26 -21.83 33.55 -14.63
C SER A 26 -21.54 32.15 -14.07
N PRO A 27 -21.31 31.13 -14.91
CA PRO A 27 -20.86 29.85 -14.41
C PRO A 27 -19.44 30.04 -13.89
N SER A 28 -19.26 29.93 -12.58
CA SER A 28 -17.94 29.73 -11.98
C SER A 28 -17.28 28.53 -12.63
N PRO A 29 -16.03 28.63 -13.10
CA PRO A 29 -15.32 27.47 -13.55
C PRO A 29 -15.14 26.54 -12.35
N ALA A 30 -15.81 25.38 -12.43
CA ALA A 30 -15.52 24.29 -11.53
C ALA A 30 -14.01 24.07 -11.54
N SER A 31 -13.39 24.36 -10.41
CA SER A 31 -12.01 23.97 -10.16
C SER A 31 -11.96 22.46 -10.28
N ALA A 32 -11.62 21.98 -11.47
CA ALA A 32 -11.25 20.60 -11.66
C ALA A 32 -10.04 20.38 -10.78
N GLY A 33 -10.29 19.83 -9.59
CA GLY A 33 -9.24 19.36 -8.70
C GLY A 33 -8.35 18.47 -9.53
N ARG A 34 -7.22 19.02 -9.93
CA ARG A 34 -6.13 18.26 -10.54
C ARG A 34 -5.73 17.24 -9.49
N ARG A 35 -6.34 16.03 -9.56
CA ARG A 35 -5.82 14.89 -8.85
C ARG A 35 -4.37 14.83 -9.28
N ALA A 36 -3.48 15.17 -8.34
CA ALA A 36 -2.08 14.89 -8.49
C ALA A 36 -2.00 13.38 -8.68
N ASN A 37 -1.86 12.98 -9.94
CA ASN A 37 -1.51 11.62 -10.28
C ASN A 37 -0.11 11.47 -9.71
N SER A 38 -0.02 11.00 -8.47
CA SER A 38 1.23 10.60 -7.85
C SER A 38 1.67 9.37 -8.64
N ALA A 39 2.28 9.62 -9.79
CA ALA A 39 2.94 8.59 -10.56
C ALA A 39 4.04 8.06 -9.64
N SER A 40 3.77 6.95 -8.94
CA SER A 40 4.80 6.25 -8.21
C SER A 40 5.89 5.90 -9.21
N ALA A 41 7.15 6.16 -8.83
CA ALA A 41 8.29 5.77 -9.65
C ALA A 41 8.16 4.29 -10.05
N PRO A 42 8.65 3.88 -11.23
CA PRO A 42 8.58 2.48 -11.63
C PRO A 42 9.26 1.60 -10.58
N PRO A 43 8.75 0.38 -10.35
CA PRO A 43 9.31 -0.55 -9.38
C PRO A 43 10.81 -0.80 -9.65
N LYS A 44 11.60 -0.78 -8.59
CA LYS A 44 13.05 -1.03 -8.64
C LYS A 44 13.35 -2.44 -8.19
N VAL A 45 14.49 -2.96 -8.63
CA VAL A 45 15.11 -4.16 -8.06
C VAL A 45 16.28 -3.71 -7.20
N VAL A 46 16.29 -4.11 -5.94
CA VAL A 46 17.36 -3.86 -4.99
C VAL A 46 17.98 -5.20 -4.62
N THR A 47 19.28 -5.35 -4.84
CA THR A 47 19.99 -6.60 -4.59
C THR A 47 20.68 -6.59 -3.22
N VAL A 48 20.48 -7.65 -2.48
CA VAL A 48 21.21 -8.00 -1.26
C VAL A 48 22.11 -9.19 -1.60
N VAL A 49 23.39 -9.02 -1.47
CA VAL A 49 24.35 -10.10 -1.69
C VAL A 49 24.50 -10.91 -0.40
N ILE A 50 24.54 -12.22 -0.54
CA ILE A 50 24.86 -13.16 0.53
C ILE A 50 26.29 -13.63 0.28
N ASP A 51 27.19 -13.24 1.16
CA ASP A 51 28.60 -13.62 1.08
C ASP A 51 29.22 -13.63 2.47
N GLU A 52 30.22 -14.46 2.70
CA GLU A 52 30.89 -14.60 3.99
C GLU A 52 29.95 -14.74 5.19
N PHE A 53 28.83 -15.46 5.02
CA PHE A 53 27.78 -15.62 6.05
C PHE A 53 27.16 -14.30 6.51
N LYS A 54 27.00 -13.36 5.59
CA LYS A 54 26.39 -12.04 5.84
C LYS A 54 25.43 -11.67 4.73
N PHE A 55 24.47 -10.81 5.06
CA PHE A 55 23.66 -10.08 4.08
C PHE A 55 24.28 -8.70 3.84
N GLU A 56 24.55 -8.36 2.60
CA GLU A 56 25.14 -7.08 2.24
C GLU A 56 24.30 -6.32 1.19
N PRO A 57 23.77 -5.14 1.51
CA PRO A 57 23.84 -4.48 2.81
C PRO A 57 22.99 -5.18 3.88
N ALA A 58 23.41 -5.11 5.15
CA ALA A 58 22.65 -5.72 6.25
C ALA A 58 21.29 -5.08 6.49
N ALA A 59 21.09 -3.81 6.06
CA ALA A 59 19.80 -3.12 6.08
C ALA A 59 19.54 -2.50 4.72
N VAL A 60 18.33 -2.71 4.21
CA VAL A 60 17.90 -2.18 2.92
C VAL A 60 16.54 -1.50 3.06
N THR A 61 16.39 -0.35 2.40
CA THR A 61 15.13 0.40 2.36
C THR A 61 14.61 0.42 0.92
N VAL A 62 13.35 0.05 0.76
CA VAL A 62 12.65 0.00 -0.53
C VAL A 62 11.26 0.67 -0.41
N HIS A 63 10.61 0.94 -1.52
CA HIS A 63 9.22 1.37 -1.54
C HIS A 63 8.28 0.18 -1.79
N ALA A 64 7.04 0.33 -1.34
CA ALA A 64 6.03 -0.68 -1.63
C ALA A 64 5.87 -0.84 -3.16
N GLY A 65 6.01 -2.08 -3.64
CA GLY A 65 6.04 -2.42 -5.05
C GLY A 65 7.43 -2.75 -5.59
N ASP A 66 8.50 -2.34 -4.92
CA ASP A 66 9.86 -2.71 -5.29
C ASP A 66 10.13 -4.20 -5.08
N THR A 67 11.11 -4.71 -5.78
CA THR A 67 11.58 -6.09 -5.64
C THR A 67 12.92 -6.10 -4.90
N VAL A 68 13.04 -6.96 -3.91
CA VAL A 68 14.32 -7.28 -3.27
C VAL A 68 14.80 -8.62 -3.81
N GLU A 69 16.05 -8.66 -4.24
CA GLU A 69 16.71 -9.87 -4.74
C GLU A 69 17.84 -10.24 -3.78
N TRP A 70 17.78 -11.45 -3.21
CA TRP A 70 18.91 -12.02 -2.47
C TRP A 70 19.68 -12.93 -3.41
N LYS A 71 20.94 -12.60 -3.64
CA LYS A 71 21.86 -13.35 -4.49
C LYS A 71 22.90 -14.03 -3.64
N ASN A 72 22.98 -15.35 -3.71
CA ASN A 72 23.95 -16.11 -2.93
C ASN A 72 25.26 -16.27 -3.69
N ASP A 73 26.24 -15.47 -3.33
CA ASP A 73 27.62 -15.55 -3.83
C ASP A 73 28.54 -16.32 -2.89
N ASP A 74 28.01 -16.83 -1.76
CA ASP A 74 28.73 -17.68 -0.82
C ASP A 74 28.86 -19.12 -1.33
N PHE A 75 29.75 -19.88 -0.73
CA PHE A 75 30.03 -21.28 -1.11
C PHE A 75 29.11 -22.32 -0.45
N VAL A 76 28.17 -21.90 0.38
CA VAL A 76 27.15 -22.73 1.03
C VAL A 76 25.75 -22.21 0.78
N PRO A 77 24.70 -23.06 0.89
CA PRO A 77 23.31 -22.59 0.80
C PRO A 77 22.91 -21.72 1.99
N HIS A 78 22.04 -20.77 1.74
CA HIS A 78 21.46 -19.88 2.73
C HIS A 78 19.94 -19.75 2.58
N THR A 79 19.29 -19.08 3.51
CA THR A 79 17.89 -18.63 3.38
C THR A 79 17.77 -17.15 3.71
N ALA A 80 16.71 -16.49 3.23
CA ALA A 80 16.29 -15.19 3.67
C ALA A 80 14.87 -15.32 4.22
N THR A 81 14.75 -15.48 5.53
CA THR A 81 13.48 -15.79 6.20
C THR A 81 13.16 -14.71 7.21
N ALA A 82 12.05 -14.00 7.02
CA ALA A 82 11.60 -12.97 7.95
C ALA A 82 11.23 -13.59 9.30
N ASP A 83 11.52 -12.86 10.38
CA ASP A 83 11.07 -13.24 11.71
C ASP A 83 9.55 -13.33 11.71
N SER A 84 9.02 -14.39 12.30
CA SER A 84 7.58 -14.59 12.33
C SER A 84 6.92 -13.78 13.43
N GLU A 85 6.08 -12.84 13.03
CA GLU A 85 5.01 -12.35 13.87
C GLU A 85 3.81 -13.28 13.66
N ALA A 86 3.27 -13.85 14.74
CA ALA A 86 2.08 -14.72 14.67
C ALA A 86 2.21 -15.99 13.80
N GLN A 87 3.30 -16.73 13.91
CA GLN A 87 3.51 -18.09 13.34
C GLN A 87 3.70 -18.19 11.81
N LYS A 88 3.69 -17.09 11.09
CA LYS A 88 3.98 -17.09 9.66
C LYS A 88 4.94 -15.95 9.31
N PRO A 89 6.11 -16.22 8.72
CA PRO A 89 7.00 -15.18 8.28
C PRO A 89 6.36 -14.35 7.14
N ALA A 90 6.70 -13.06 7.10
CA ALA A 90 6.23 -12.18 6.03
C ALA A 90 6.79 -12.62 4.66
N PHE A 91 7.97 -13.21 4.65
CA PHE A 91 8.58 -13.87 3.50
C PHE A 91 9.53 -14.98 3.95
N ASP A 92 9.71 -15.95 3.10
CA ASP A 92 10.63 -17.07 3.28
C ASP A 92 11.12 -17.52 1.89
N SER A 93 12.41 -17.44 1.68
CA SER A 93 13.00 -17.85 0.41
C SER A 93 13.08 -19.36 0.23
N GLY A 94 12.99 -20.12 1.32
CA GLY A 94 13.55 -21.46 1.30
C GLY A 94 15.06 -21.44 1.03
N THR A 95 15.59 -22.53 0.56
CA THR A 95 17.02 -22.64 0.26
C THR A 95 17.40 -21.85 -0.98
N ILE A 96 18.38 -20.98 -0.86
CA ILE A 96 19.05 -20.28 -1.97
C ILE A 96 20.41 -20.94 -2.12
N ASP A 97 20.58 -21.76 -3.13
CA ASP A 97 21.85 -22.46 -3.42
C ASP A 97 22.94 -21.48 -3.85
N THR A 98 24.19 -21.92 -3.75
CA THR A 98 25.36 -21.17 -4.25
C THR A 98 25.18 -20.76 -5.71
N GLY A 99 25.35 -19.46 -5.98
CA GLY A 99 25.15 -18.87 -7.32
C GLY A 99 23.70 -18.62 -7.71
N ALA A 100 22.73 -19.03 -6.88
CA ALA A 100 21.31 -18.77 -7.10
C ALA A 100 20.86 -17.43 -6.52
N ALA A 101 19.67 -16.98 -6.94
CA ALA A 101 19.02 -15.79 -6.41
C ALA A 101 17.55 -16.05 -6.16
N TRP A 102 17.00 -15.34 -5.16
CA TRP A 102 15.57 -15.34 -4.87
C TRP A 102 15.03 -13.92 -4.79
N ARG A 103 13.79 -13.73 -5.25
CA ARG A 103 13.16 -12.41 -5.35
C ARG A 103 11.87 -12.35 -4.55
N TYR A 104 11.69 -11.22 -3.88
CA TYR A 104 10.48 -10.88 -3.14
C TYR A 104 9.97 -9.49 -3.53
N VAL A 105 8.68 -9.39 -3.86
CA VAL A 105 8.04 -8.09 -4.11
C VAL A 105 7.53 -7.55 -2.78
N ALA A 106 8.12 -6.46 -2.32
CA ALA A 106 7.78 -5.80 -1.06
C ALA A 106 6.47 -5.03 -1.20
N ARG A 107 5.35 -5.59 -0.78
CA ARG A 107 4.01 -4.99 -0.96
C ARG A 107 3.51 -4.25 0.25
N LYS A 108 3.83 -4.71 1.45
CA LYS A 108 3.31 -4.18 2.70
C LYS A 108 4.36 -3.33 3.39
N LYS A 109 4.03 -2.07 3.69
CA LYS A 109 4.89 -1.16 4.46
C LYS A 109 5.17 -1.74 5.84
N GLY A 110 6.38 -1.54 6.32
CA GLY A 110 6.82 -2.03 7.62
C GLY A 110 8.31 -2.28 7.68
N THR A 111 8.77 -2.72 8.85
CA THR A 111 10.15 -3.14 9.09
C THR A 111 10.15 -4.63 9.37
N TYR A 112 10.96 -5.36 8.63
CA TYR A 112 11.06 -6.81 8.69
C TYR A 112 12.50 -7.19 9.03
N ASN A 113 12.72 -7.72 10.23
CA ASN A 113 13.97 -8.40 10.53
C ASN A 113 13.91 -9.78 9.88
N TYR A 114 15.02 -10.24 9.39
CA TYR A 114 15.12 -11.58 8.79
C TYR A 114 16.47 -12.21 9.10
N SER A 115 16.56 -13.51 8.97
CA SER A 115 17.76 -14.30 9.24
C SER A 115 17.90 -15.47 8.26
N CYS A 116 19.06 -16.06 8.22
CA CYS A 116 19.25 -17.36 7.62
C CYS A 116 18.88 -18.46 8.62
N THR A 117 17.98 -19.38 8.24
CA THR A 117 17.53 -20.45 9.13
C THR A 117 18.63 -21.47 9.41
N PHE A 118 19.65 -21.59 8.54
CA PHE A 118 20.81 -22.46 8.74
C PHE A 118 21.88 -21.82 9.65
N HIS A 119 21.90 -20.47 9.68
CA HIS A 119 22.93 -19.69 10.40
C HIS A 119 22.24 -18.55 11.19
N PRO A 120 21.70 -18.81 12.39
CA PRO A 120 20.84 -17.85 13.10
C PRO A 120 21.50 -16.50 13.43
N ASN A 121 22.83 -16.44 13.48
CA ASN A 121 23.56 -15.18 13.69
C ASN A 121 23.66 -14.31 12.42
N MET A 122 23.29 -14.86 11.27
CA MET A 122 23.26 -14.15 9.99
C MET A 122 21.92 -13.44 9.85
N THR A 123 21.90 -12.14 10.13
CA THR A 123 20.67 -11.33 10.21
C THR A 123 20.69 -10.16 9.27
N GLY A 124 19.51 -9.73 8.84
CA GLY A 124 19.31 -8.56 8.02
C GLY A 124 18.02 -7.81 8.37
N LYS A 125 17.83 -6.65 7.75
CA LYS A 125 16.65 -5.81 7.95
C LYS A 125 16.15 -5.27 6.63
N LEU A 126 14.86 -5.47 6.34
CA LEU A 126 14.16 -4.87 5.22
C LEU A 126 13.17 -3.82 5.73
N ILE A 127 13.28 -2.59 5.22
CA ILE A 127 12.39 -1.49 5.51
C ILE A 127 11.58 -1.18 4.24
N VAL A 128 10.26 -1.27 4.31
CA VAL A 128 9.35 -0.98 3.20
C VAL A 128 8.57 0.31 3.51
N GLN A 129 8.73 1.32 2.68
CA GLN A 129 8.11 2.65 2.80
C GLN A 129 6.95 2.87 1.82
#